data_f4c9b3446f9e414352f2ba31c082bb92
#
_entry.id   f4c9b3446f9e414352f2ba31c082bb92
#
_cell.length_a   1.000
_cell.length_b   1.000
_cell.length_c   1.000
_cell.angle_alpha   90.00
_cell.angle_beta   90.00
_cell.angle_gamma   90.00
#
_symmetry.space_group_name_H-M   'P 1'
#
loop_
_entity.id
_entity.type
_entity.pdbx_description
1 polymer ?
#
loop_
_entity_poly.entity_id
_entity_poly.type
_entity_poly.pdbx_seq_one_letter_code
_entity_poly.pdbx_strand_id
1 'polypeptide(L)'
;MVLCEKLLAFEEFKIFSNPMLTKHIIVVTKVPADFVGSALGESERNTKAILTTTGGKALLIDEAYGLYPGGKTVGNTVDPYKTAVIDTLVAEVQSKPGEDRCVLLLGYKEQMTEMLENSNPGLARRFPINEAFYFEDFNDRELKEILDLRLQKQGLEATEEAKNVALELLRRARDLPNFGNAGDIENLISHAKESEQTRCSFVDPEARRSDILFLPQDFDENFNRATKSADSCRKLFADIVGCEELIGQLEKYQRIVANTRARKRDPREHIPFNFIFKGPPGRSPWLIIRLDHI
;
A
#
# COMPACT_ATOMS: atom_id res chain seq x y z
N MET A 1 4.10 -0.23 -12.07
CA MET A 1 4.56 -1.19 -13.08
C MET A 1 3.61 -2.38 -13.28
N VAL A 2 2.90 -2.84 -12.26
CA VAL A 2 1.86 -3.88 -12.38
C VAL A 2 0.65 -3.41 -13.22
N LEU A 3 0.32 -2.14 -13.19
CA LEU A 3 -0.77 -1.57 -14.00
C LEU A 3 -0.47 -1.63 -15.51
N CYS A 4 0.79 -1.39 -15.93
CA CYS A 4 1.18 -1.52 -17.34
C CYS A 4 1.08 -2.96 -17.84
N GLU A 5 1.41 -3.96 -17.01
CA GLU A 5 1.27 -5.37 -17.40
C GLU A 5 -0.22 -5.81 -17.47
N LYS A 6 -1.10 -5.25 -16.63
CA LYS A 6 -2.55 -5.48 -16.74
C LYS A 6 -3.19 -4.67 -17.87
N LEU A 7 -2.68 -3.48 -18.20
CA LEU A 7 -3.13 -2.71 -19.37
C LEU A 7 -2.74 -3.38 -20.69
N LEU A 8 -1.68 -4.17 -20.72
CA LEU A 8 -1.35 -5.03 -21.88
C LEU A 8 -2.37 -6.18 -22.07
N ALA A 9 -3.06 -6.60 -21.02
CA ALA A 9 -4.20 -7.53 -21.12
C ALA A 9 -5.44 -6.91 -21.76
N PHE A 10 -5.51 -5.58 -21.91
CA PHE A 10 -6.54 -4.89 -22.70
C PHE A 10 -6.42 -5.14 -24.21
N GLU A 11 -5.44 -5.89 -24.69
CA GLU A 11 -5.43 -6.35 -26.09
C GLU A 11 -6.66 -7.20 -26.44
N GLU A 12 -7.33 -7.83 -25.47
CA GLU A 12 -8.59 -8.56 -25.70
C GLU A 12 -9.82 -7.66 -25.74
N PHE A 13 -9.76 -6.45 -25.20
CA PHE A 13 -10.83 -5.47 -25.30
C PHE A 13 -10.57 -4.59 -26.54
N LYS A 14 -11.36 -4.81 -27.59
CA LYS A 14 -11.41 -3.97 -28.81
C LYS A 14 -11.94 -2.55 -28.50
N ILE A 15 -11.25 -1.80 -27.62
CA ILE A 15 -11.61 -0.40 -27.30
C ILE A 15 -11.31 0.52 -28.49
N PHE A 16 -10.35 0.12 -29.33
CA PHE A 16 -10.01 0.88 -30.53
C PHE A 16 -10.64 0.23 -31.77
N SER A 17 -11.50 0.97 -32.43
CA SER A 17 -12.14 0.55 -33.69
C SER A 17 -11.18 0.43 -34.88
N ASN A 18 -9.89 0.77 -34.70
CA ASN A 18 -8.88 0.69 -35.74
C ASN A 18 -8.08 -0.61 -35.65
N PRO A 19 -8.21 -1.54 -36.61
CA PRO A 19 -7.50 -2.83 -36.61
C PRO A 19 -5.97 -2.72 -36.72
N MET A 20 -5.43 -1.55 -37.06
CA MET A 20 -3.96 -1.29 -37.06
C MET A 20 -3.39 -1.05 -35.65
N LEU A 21 -4.21 -0.68 -34.66
CA LEU A 21 -3.78 -0.39 -33.29
C LEU A 21 -3.77 -1.62 -32.38
N THR A 22 -4.24 -2.78 -32.85
CA THR A 22 -4.36 -4.00 -32.04
C THR A 22 -3.03 -4.69 -31.74
N LYS A 23 -1.90 -4.23 -32.28
CA LYS A 23 -0.61 -4.94 -32.09
C LYS A 23 0.33 -4.29 -31.08
N HIS A 24 0.25 -2.97 -30.83
CA HIS A 24 1.11 -2.31 -29.83
C HIS A 24 0.47 -1.00 -29.37
N ILE A 25 -0.27 -1.01 -28.26
CA ILE A 25 -0.73 0.24 -27.65
C ILE A 25 0.48 0.93 -27.00
N ILE A 26 0.86 2.09 -27.50
CA ILE A 26 1.89 2.92 -26.87
C ILE A 26 1.24 3.68 -25.72
N VAL A 27 1.66 3.41 -24.49
CA VAL A 27 1.24 4.13 -23.30
C VAL A 27 2.23 5.24 -22.99
N VAL A 28 1.72 6.46 -22.86
CA VAL A 28 2.51 7.63 -22.44
C VAL A 28 2.07 8.02 -21.05
N THR A 29 2.96 7.87 -20.08
CA THR A 29 2.67 8.24 -18.68
C THR A 29 3.11 9.69 -18.44
N LYS A 30 2.25 10.45 -17.78
CA LYS A 30 2.45 11.83 -17.37
C LYS A 30 2.01 12.01 -15.92
N VAL A 31 2.59 13.02 -15.25
CA VAL A 31 2.24 13.43 -13.90
C VAL A 31 1.73 14.88 -13.92
N PRO A 32 1.01 15.36 -12.89
CA PRO A 32 0.50 16.73 -12.84
C PRO A 32 1.53 17.81 -13.16
N ALA A 33 2.77 17.63 -12.72
CA ALA A 33 3.86 18.57 -12.97
C ALA A 33 4.21 18.76 -14.46
N ASP A 34 3.94 17.78 -15.31
CA ASP A 34 4.16 17.88 -16.77
C ASP A 34 3.21 18.87 -17.44
N PHE A 35 2.04 19.09 -16.84
CA PHE A 35 0.96 19.93 -17.38
C PHE A 35 1.06 21.38 -16.88
N VAL A 36 1.41 21.54 -15.59
CA VAL A 36 1.41 22.84 -14.93
C VAL A 36 2.58 23.70 -15.45
N GLY A 37 2.26 24.91 -15.87
CA GLY A 37 3.23 25.90 -16.28
C GLY A 37 3.59 26.88 -15.17
N SER A 38 4.62 27.69 -15.38
CA SER A 38 5.08 28.76 -14.47
C SER A 38 4.56 30.15 -14.86
N ALA A 39 4.00 30.29 -16.06
CA ALA A 39 3.49 31.55 -16.59
C ALA A 39 2.06 31.38 -17.16
N LEU A 40 1.33 32.48 -17.26
CA LEU A 40 -0.02 32.50 -17.82
C LEU A 40 -0.02 31.95 -19.26
N GLY A 41 -0.95 31.06 -19.58
CA GLY A 41 -1.07 30.40 -20.88
C GLY A 41 -0.11 29.23 -21.10
N GLU A 42 0.82 28.99 -20.19
CA GLU A 42 1.78 27.89 -20.33
C GLU A 42 1.15 26.54 -19.98
N SER A 43 0.32 26.48 -18.97
CA SER A 43 -0.44 25.26 -18.61
C SER A 43 -1.33 24.77 -19.75
N GLU A 44 -2.05 25.68 -20.40
CA GLU A 44 -2.89 25.38 -21.57
C GLU A 44 -2.04 24.87 -22.75
N ARG A 45 -0.90 25.53 -23.01
CA ARG A 45 0.02 25.13 -24.07
C ARG A 45 0.61 23.75 -23.81
N ASN A 46 1.08 23.49 -22.61
CA ASN A 46 1.65 22.19 -22.20
C ASN A 46 0.59 21.09 -22.33
N THR A 47 -0.62 21.33 -21.83
CA THR A 47 -1.72 20.38 -21.90
C THR A 47 -2.09 20.04 -23.34
N LYS A 48 -2.23 21.05 -24.21
CA LYS A 48 -2.51 20.85 -25.63
C LYS A 48 -1.39 20.09 -26.34
N ALA A 49 -0.13 20.41 -26.05
CA ALA A 49 1.03 19.74 -26.62
C ALA A 49 1.05 18.24 -26.23
N ILE A 50 0.82 17.92 -24.95
CA ILE A 50 0.74 16.53 -24.48
C ILE A 50 -0.40 15.80 -25.18
N LEU A 51 -1.59 16.37 -25.21
CA LEU A 51 -2.76 15.77 -25.87
C LEU A 51 -2.54 15.56 -27.38
N THR A 52 -1.88 16.48 -28.04
CA THR A 52 -1.56 16.36 -29.48
C THR A 52 -0.54 15.24 -29.74
N THR A 53 0.50 15.14 -28.92
CA THR A 53 1.54 14.11 -29.08
C THR A 53 1.10 12.71 -28.68
N THR A 54 -0.01 12.61 -27.96
CA THR A 54 -0.63 11.35 -27.54
C THR A 54 -1.81 10.90 -28.41
N GLY A 55 -2.06 11.56 -29.55
CA GLY A 55 -2.97 11.05 -30.58
C GLY A 55 -2.56 9.66 -31.05
N GLY A 56 -3.48 8.73 -31.20
CA GLY A 56 -3.23 7.32 -31.51
C GLY A 56 -2.58 6.49 -30.39
N LYS A 57 -2.53 7.04 -29.16
CA LYS A 57 -1.89 6.42 -28.00
C LYS A 57 -2.81 6.48 -26.79
N ALA A 58 -2.48 5.71 -25.74
CA ALA A 58 -3.07 5.86 -24.42
C ALA A 58 -2.25 6.85 -23.59
N LEU A 59 -2.88 7.94 -23.15
CA LEU A 59 -2.33 8.89 -22.18
C LEU A 59 -2.75 8.46 -20.79
N LEU A 60 -1.79 8.16 -19.94
CA LEU A 60 -1.99 7.82 -18.55
C LEU A 60 -1.51 9.00 -17.69
N ILE A 61 -2.41 9.58 -16.90
CA ILE A 61 -2.09 10.66 -15.96
C ILE A 61 -2.06 10.05 -14.57
N ASP A 62 -0.85 9.86 -14.06
CA ASP A 62 -0.64 9.32 -12.72
C ASP A 62 -0.78 10.41 -11.67
N GLU A 63 -1.30 10.04 -10.46
CA GLU A 63 -1.58 11.01 -9.40
C GLU A 63 -2.45 12.18 -9.87
N ALA A 64 -3.44 11.89 -10.75
CA ALA A 64 -4.22 12.93 -11.44
C ALA A 64 -4.92 13.90 -10.50
N TYR A 65 -5.23 13.50 -9.27
CA TYR A 65 -5.76 14.39 -8.23
C TYR A 65 -4.82 15.56 -7.90
N GLY A 66 -3.52 15.46 -8.21
CA GLY A 66 -2.59 16.58 -8.11
C GLY A 66 -2.92 17.77 -9.03
N LEU A 67 -3.81 17.57 -10.03
CA LEU A 67 -4.36 18.64 -10.86
C LEU A 67 -5.53 19.38 -10.18
N TYR A 68 -6.01 18.92 -9.02
CA TYR A 68 -7.09 19.59 -8.30
C TYR A 68 -6.66 21.01 -7.90
N PRO A 69 -7.39 22.05 -8.36
CA PRO A 69 -6.98 23.44 -8.10
C PRO A 69 -7.27 23.91 -6.67
N GLY A 70 -7.99 23.12 -5.86
CA GLY A 70 -8.45 23.55 -4.53
C GLY A 70 -9.64 24.53 -4.61
N GLY A 71 -9.97 25.18 -3.49
CA GLY A 71 -10.79 26.39 -3.54
C GLY A 71 -12.21 26.33 -2.99
N LYS A 72 -12.68 25.21 -2.40
CA LYS A 72 -14.00 25.17 -1.73
C LYS A 72 -13.95 25.37 -0.21
N THR A 73 -12.78 25.35 0.39
CA THR A 73 -12.61 25.59 1.82
C THR A 73 -12.31 27.07 2.08
N VAL A 74 -12.94 27.64 3.10
CA VAL A 74 -12.74 29.06 3.49
C VAL A 74 -11.25 29.32 3.72
N GLY A 75 -10.67 30.22 2.93
CA GLY A 75 -9.24 30.61 3.01
C GLY A 75 -8.31 29.91 2.02
N ASN A 76 -8.79 28.97 1.20
CA ASN A 76 -7.97 28.31 0.19
C ASN A 76 -8.12 29.01 -1.18
N THR A 77 -7.02 29.56 -1.71
CA THR A 77 -7.02 30.20 -3.03
C THR A 77 -6.99 29.14 -4.13
N VAL A 78 -7.84 29.31 -5.13
CA VAL A 78 -7.87 28.44 -6.33
C VAL A 78 -6.56 28.64 -7.10
N ASP A 79 -5.90 27.56 -7.44
CA ASP A 79 -4.71 27.57 -8.28
C ASP A 79 -5.10 27.81 -9.75
N PRO A 80 -4.78 28.96 -10.34
CA PRO A 80 -5.17 29.29 -11.71
C PRO A 80 -4.46 28.41 -12.75
N TYR A 81 -3.26 27.95 -12.48
CA TYR A 81 -2.50 27.10 -13.41
C TYR A 81 -3.09 25.71 -13.50
N LYS A 82 -3.49 25.11 -12.39
CA LYS A 82 -4.20 23.84 -12.36
C LYS A 82 -5.60 23.94 -12.95
N THR A 83 -6.30 25.05 -12.67
CA THR A 83 -7.60 25.35 -13.30
C THR A 83 -7.48 25.34 -14.82
N ALA A 84 -6.47 26.01 -15.36
CA ALA A 84 -6.22 26.08 -16.79
C ALA A 84 -5.95 24.70 -17.41
N VAL A 85 -5.24 23.81 -16.69
CA VAL A 85 -5.05 22.40 -17.12
C VAL A 85 -6.40 21.69 -17.22
N ILE A 86 -7.21 21.74 -16.15
CA ILE A 86 -8.53 21.08 -16.12
C ILE A 86 -9.43 21.59 -17.22
N ASP A 87 -9.53 22.92 -17.40
CA ASP A 87 -10.37 23.52 -18.43
C ASP A 87 -9.90 23.14 -19.84
N THR A 88 -8.61 23.04 -20.05
CA THR A 88 -8.05 22.58 -21.33
C THR A 88 -8.33 21.10 -21.57
N LEU A 89 -8.19 20.25 -20.55
CA LEU A 89 -8.60 18.83 -20.65
C LEU A 89 -10.08 18.71 -21.01
N VAL A 90 -10.94 19.49 -20.37
CA VAL A 90 -12.37 19.51 -20.65
C VAL A 90 -12.67 19.98 -22.07
N ALA A 91 -11.92 20.94 -22.61
CA ALA A 91 -12.10 21.45 -23.96
C ALA A 91 -11.64 20.44 -25.03
N GLU A 92 -10.52 19.79 -24.83
CA GLU A 92 -9.85 18.96 -25.82
C GLU A 92 -10.29 17.48 -25.81
N VAL A 93 -10.61 16.93 -24.62
CA VAL A 93 -11.07 15.54 -24.47
C VAL A 93 -12.58 15.52 -24.58
N GLN A 94 -13.13 15.13 -25.71
CA GLN A 94 -14.58 15.19 -25.95
C GLN A 94 -15.28 13.84 -25.91
N SER A 95 -14.55 12.73 -25.82
CA SER A 95 -15.08 11.36 -25.82
C SER A 95 -16.05 11.09 -27.00
N LYS A 96 -15.76 11.65 -28.16
CA LYS A 96 -16.58 11.45 -29.36
C LYS A 96 -16.22 10.13 -30.04
N PRO A 97 -17.19 9.41 -30.62
CA PRO A 97 -16.90 8.26 -31.45
C PRO A 97 -15.94 8.62 -32.59
N GLY A 98 -14.84 7.87 -32.73
CA GLY A 98 -13.79 8.14 -33.73
C GLY A 98 -12.66 9.04 -33.25
N GLU A 99 -12.68 9.50 -32.01
CA GLU A 99 -11.53 10.16 -31.39
C GLU A 99 -10.44 9.10 -31.13
N ASP A 100 -9.32 9.24 -31.85
CA ASP A 100 -8.18 8.30 -31.72
C ASP A 100 -7.32 8.67 -30.51
N ARG A 101 -7.91 8.63 -29.33
CA ARG A 101 -7.27 9.00 -28.06
C ARG A 101 -7.93 8.27 -26.90
N CYS A 102 -7.09 7.71 -26.03
CA CYS A 102 -7.51 7.15 -24.74
C CYS A 102 -6.82 7.93 -23.62
N VAL A 103 -7.58 8.49 -22.68
CA VAL A 103 -7.04 9.18 -21.51
C VAL A 103 -7.48 8.43 -20.26
N LEU A 104 -6.51 8.05 -19.45
CA LEU A 104 -6.70 7.34 -18.18
C LEU A 104 -6.23 8.23 -17.03
N LEU A 105 -7.09 8.49 -16.07
CA LEU A 105 -6.76 9.20 -14.85
C LEU A 105 -6.55 8.17 -13.74
N LEU A 106 -5.40 8.20 -13.08
CA LEU A 106 -5.06 7.32 -11.97
C LEU A 106 -4.87 8.12 -10.69
N GLY A 107 -5.26 7.53 -9.58
CA GLY A 107 -5.10 8.13 -8.27
C GLY A 107 -5.89 7.40 -7.20
N TYR A 108 -5.74 7.83 -5.96
CA TYR A 108 -6.47 7.28 -4.83
C TYR A 108 -7.95 7.68 -4.89
N LYS A 109 -8.83 6.74 -4.52
CA LYS A 109 -10.28 6.88 -4.64
C LYS A 109 -10.82 8.17 -4.03
N GLU A 110 -10.45 8.48 -2.82
CA GLU A 110 -10.96 9.64 -2.08
C GLU A 110 -10.53 10.95 -2.73
N GLN A 111 -9.25 11.10 -3.06
CA GLN A 111 -8.69 12.29 -3.69
C GLN A 111 -9.24 12.47 -5.12
N MET A 112 -9.39 11.39 -5.87
CA MET A 112 -10.00 11.44 -7.21
C MET A 112 -11.47 11.85 -7.15
N THR A 113 -12.22 11.34 -6.17
CA THR A 113 -13.62 11.74 -5.94
C THR A 113 -13.70 13.23 -5.61
N GLU A 114 -12.86 13.70 -4.68
CA GLU A 114 -12.80 15.11 -4.30
C GLU A 114 -12.50 16.00 -5.52
N MET A 115 -11.51 15.62 -6.33
CA MET A 115 -11.15 16.36 -7.54
C MET A 115 -12.32 16.42 -8.52
N LEU A 116 -12.97 15.30 -8.83
CA LEU A 116 -14.03 15.23 -9.82
C LEU A 116 -15.31 15.96 -9.39
N GLU A 117 -15.65 15.91 -8.09
CA GLU A 117 -16.83 16.60 -7.55
C GLU A 117 -16.62 18.10 -7.38
N ASN A 118 -15.39 18.53 -7.16
CA ASN A 118 -15.08 19.91 -6.79
C ASN A 118 -14.37 20.72 -7.88
N SER A 119 -13.98 20.09 -8.99
CA SER A 119 -13.42 20.77 -10.16
C SER A 119 -14.51 21.20 -11.16
N ASN A 120 -14.10 21.45 -12.40
CA ASN A 120 -15.00 21.78 -13.49
C ASN A 120 -16.00 20.62 -13.74
N PRO A 121 -17.33 20.87 -13.72
CA PRO A 121 -18.33 19.82 -13.93
C PRO A 121 -18.20 19.10 -15.28
N GLY A 122 -17.56 19.72 -16.27
CA GLY A 122 -17.24 19.11 -17.55
C GLY A 122 -16.26 17.95 -17.42
N LEU A 123 -15.37 17.95 -16.40
CA LEU A 123 -14.44 16.86 -16.15
C LEU A 123 -15.20 15.60 -15.67
N ALA A 124 -16.06 15.74 -14.66
CA ALA A 124 -16.87 14.63 -14.14
C ALA A 124 -17.79 13.99 -15.19
N ARG A 125 -18.23 14.78 -16.18
CA ARG A 125 -19.04 14.25 -17.30
C ARG A 125 -18.22 13.39 -18.27
N ARG A 126 -16.91 13.64 -18.39
CA ARG A 126 -16.00 12.88 -19.27
C ARG A 126 -15.39 11.69 -18.58
N PHE A 127 -15.23 11.78 -17.27
CA PHE A 127 -14.68 10.76 -16.41
C PHE A 127 -15.67 10.45 -15.27
N PRO A 128 -16.78 9.73 -15.58
CA PRO A 128 -17.80 9.43 -14.58
C PRO A 128 -17.25 8.48 -13.51
N ILE A 129 -17.27 8.92 -12.26
CA ILE A 129 -16.71 8.16 -11.13
C ILE A 129 -17.42 6.80 -10.94
N ASN A 130 -18.70 6.70 -11.33
CA ASN A 130 -19.46 5.46 -11.24
C ASN A 130 -18.99 4.37 -12.23
N GLU A 131 -18.24 4.76 -13.25
CA GLU A 131 -17.64 3.86 -14.24
C GLU A 131 -16.15 3.61 -13.99
N ALA A 132 -15.62 4.07 -12.86
CA ALA A 132 -14.23 3.90 -12.51
C ALA A 132 -13.89 2.43 -12.26
N PHE A 133 -12.71 2.02 -12.70
CA PHE A 133 -12.15 0.71 -12.35
C PHE A 133 -11.51 0.81 -10.96
N TYR A 134 -12.03 0.04 -10.01
CA TYR A 134 -11.50 -0.02 -8.66
C TYR A 134 -10.53 -1.19 -8.54
N PHE A 135 -9.35 -0.91 -8.01
CA PHE A 135 -8.36 -1.90 -7.64
C PHE A 135 -8.42 -2.06 -6.12
N GLU A 136 -8.90 -3.20 -5.68
CA GLU A 136 -8.90 -3.58 -4.26
C GLU A 136 -7.50 -4.02 -3.83
N ASP A 137 -7.27 -4.02 -2.51
CA ASP A 137 -6.05 -4.56 -1.94
C ASP A 137 -5.91 -6.04 -2.29
N PHE A 138 -4.66 -6.49 -2.47
CA PHE A 138 -4.38 -7.88 -2.77
C PHE A 138 -4.80 -8.79 -1.61
N ASN A 139 -5.40 -9.93 -1.95
CA ASN A 139 -5.68 -10.98 -0.99
C ASN A 139 -4.40 -11.75 -0.63
N ASP A 140 -4.48 -12.63 0.38
CA ASP A 140 -3.33 -13.37 0.91
C ASP A 140 -2.63 -14.24 -0.14
N ARG A 141 -3.39 -14.81 -1.06
CA ARG A 141 -2.83 -15.63 -2.14
C ARG A 141 -2.06 -14.78 -3.13
N GLU A 142 -2.63 -13.65 -3.54
CA GLU A 142 -2.00 -12.70 -4.45
C GLU A 142 -0.74 -12.08 -3.84
N LEU A 143 -0.78 -11.71 -2.55
CA LEU A 143 0.40 -11.23 -1.82
C LEU A 143 1.52 -12.27 -1.80
N LYS A 144 1.18 -13.57 -1.61
CA LYS A 144 2.16 -14.65 -1.68
C LYS A 144 2.76 -14.79 -3.09
N GLU A 145 1.92 -14.77 -4.10
CA GLU A 145 2.37 -14.86 -5.50
C GLU A 145 3.29 -13.69 -5.88
N ILE A 146 2.96 -12.47 -5.42
CA ILE A 146 3.79 -11.29 -5.64
C ILE A 146 5.11 -11.40 -4.88
N LEU A 147 5.10 -11.84 -3.63
CA LEU A 147 6.30 -12.07 -2.83
C LEU A 147 7.23 -13.06 -3.53
N ASP A 148 6.72 -14.22 -3.95
CA ASP A 148 7.49 -15.24 -4.65
C ASP A 148 8.09 -14.70 -5.95
N LEU A 149 7.29 -13.96 -6.73
CA LEU A 149 7.75 -13.33 -7.98
C LEU A 149 8.86 -12.30 -7.74
N ARG A 150 8.75 -11.50 -6.68
CA ARG A 150 9.76 -10.48 -6.33
C ARG A 150 11.06 -11.12 -5.86
N LEU A 151 10.98 -12.15 -5.04
CA LEU A 151 12.16 -12.92 -4.61
C LEU A 151 12.86 -13.54 -5.83
N GLN A 152 12.11 -14.21 -6.71
CA GLN A 152 12.65 -14.81 -7.92
C GLN A 152 13.33 -13.78 -8.84
N LYS A 153 12.68 -12.63 -9.11
CA LYS A 153 13.25 -11.57 -9.95
C LYS A 153 14.54 -10.98 -9.40
N GLN A 154 14.75 -11.03 -8.10
CA GLN A 154 15.95 -10.52 -7.44
C GLN A 154 16.99 -11.62 -7.15
N GLY A 155 16.73 -12.87 -7.57
CA GLY A 155 17.62 -13.99 -7.29
C GLY A 155 17.75 -14.33 -5.80
N LEU A 156 16.68 -14.10 -5.03
CA LEU A 156 16.63 -14.32 -3.58
C LEU A 156 15.84 -15.57 -3.26
N GLU A 157 16.26 -16.30 -2.25
CA GLU A 157 15.56 -17.45 -1.72
C GLU A 157 15.02 -17.17 -0.30
N ALA A 158 13.90 -17.79 0.05
CA ALA A 158 13.34 -17.74 1.39
C ALA A 158 12.76 -19.11 1.75
N THR A 159 12.89 -19.51 3.00
CA THR A 159 12.24 -20.73 3.49
C THR A 159 10.71 -20.53 3.51
N GLU A 160 9.94 -21.62 3.39
CA GLU A 160 8.47 -21.52 3.47
C GLU A 160 8.00 -20.94 4.82
N GLU A 161 8.73 -21.21 5.91
CA GLU A 161 8.46 -20.60 7.21
C GLU A 161 8.68 -19.07 7.16
N ALA A 162 9.76 -18.63 6.54
CA ALA A 162 10.07 -17.21 6.36
C ALA A 162 8.98 -16.49 5.52
N LYS A 163 8.52 -17.11 4.43
CA LYS A 163 7.41 -16.60 3.63
C LYS A 163 6.11 -16.50 4.42
N ASN A 164 5.82 -17.47 5.27
CA ASN A 164 4.64 -17.43 6.13
C ASN A 164 4.72 -16.29 7.15
N VAL A 165 5.88 -16.01 7.73
CA VAL A 165 6.11 -14.85 8.61
C VAL A 165 5.91 -13.56 7.85
N ALA A 166 6.49 -13.44 6.65
CA ALA A 166 6.31 -12.28 5.79
C ALA A 166 4.83 -12.01 5.46
N LEU A 167 4.08 -13.07 5.12
CA LEU A 167 2.63 -12.95 4.86
C LEU A 167 1.84 -12.53 6.09
N GLU A 168 2.20 -13.01 7.27
CA GLU A 168 1.53 -12.58 8.51
C GLU A 168 1.78 -11.09 8.81
N LEU A 169 2.98 -10.58 8.52
CA LEU A 169 3.29 -9.15 8.63
C LEU A 169 2.48 -8.32 7.63
N LEU A 170 2.39 -8.78 6.38
CA LEU A 170 1.59 -8.12 5.34
C LEU A 170 0.10 -8.11 5.67
N ARG A 171 -0.44 -9.18 6.26
CA ARG A 171 -1.83 -9.22 6.76
C ARG A 171 -2.09 -8.16 7.80
N ARG A 172 -1.17 -8.00 8.76
CA ARG A 172 -1.29 -6.97 9.80
C ARG A 172 -1.18 -5.57 9.21
N ALA A 173 -0.28 -5.38 8.23
CA ALA A 173 -0.12 -4.10 7.54
C ALA A 173 -1.38 -3.73 6.74
N ARG A 174 -2.07 -4.71 6.12
CA ARG A 174 -3.31 -4.49 5.37
C ARG A 174 -4.46 -3.95 6.23
N ASP A 175 -4.49 -4.31 7.52
CA ASP A 175 -5.49 -3.80 8.47
C ASP A 175 -5.22 -2.34 8.88
N LEU A 176 -4.07 -1.76 8.47
CA LEU A 176 -3.70 -0.38 8.78
C LEU A 176 -4.04 0.55 7.60
N PRO A 177 -4.33 1.84 7.86
CA PRO A 177 -4.51 2.81 6.81
C PRO A 177 -3.21 2.97 5.99
N ASN A 178 -3.36 3.23 4.70
CA ASN A 178 -2.26 3.43 3.74
C ASN A 178 -1.43 2.18 3.42
N PHE A 179 -2.03 1.00 3.43
CA PHE A 179 -1.37 -0.20 2.96
C PHE A 179 -0.93 -0.05 1.49
N GLY A 180 0.37 -0.19 1.26
CA GLY A 180 1.02 0.03 -0.04
C GLY A 180 1.06 -1.20 -0.94
N ASN A 181 0.40 -2.30 -0.57
CA ASN A 181 0.33 -3.52 -1.38
C ASN A 181 1.72 -4.05 -1.82
N ALA A 182 2.01 -4.00 -3.13
CA ALA A 182 3.29 -4.44 -3.67
C ALA A 182 4.48 -3.60 -3.17
N GLY A 183 4.25 -2.33 -2.82
CA GLY A 183 5.26 -1.45 -2.22
C GLY A 183 5.68 -1.95 -0.84
N ASP A 184 4.74 -2.39 -0.01
CA ASP A 184 5.05 -2.94 1.31
C ASP A 184 5.81 -4.27 1.22
N ILE A 185 5.54 -5.08 0.19
CA ILE A 185 6.35 -6.28 -0.08
C ILE A 185 7.81 -5.89 -0.41
N GLU A 186 8.03 -4.86 -1.22
CA GLU A 186 9.39 -4.37 -1.54
C GLU A 186 10.11 -3.85 -0.29
N ASN A 187 9.41 -3.08 0.54
CA ASN A 187 9.95 -2.58 1.81
C ASN A 187 10.30 -3.74 2.74
N LEU A 188 9.43 -4.74 2.84
CA LEU A 188 9.65 -5.92 3.67
C LEU A 188 10.86 -6.73 3.19
N ILE A 189 11.03 -6.93 1.88
CA ILE A 189 12.20 -7.61 1.31
C ILE A 189 13.47 -6.80 1.58
N SER A 190 13.41 -5.48 1.46
CA SER A 190 14.57 -4.60 1.71
C SER A 190 15.01 -4.70 3.16
N HIS A 191 14.07 -4.69 4.10
CA HIS A 191 14.33 -4.88 5.52
C HIS A 191 14.92 -6.27 5.81
N ALA A 192 14.38 -7.32 5.17
CA ALA A 192 14.91 -8.68 5.33
C ALA A 192 16.36 -8.82 4.82
N LYS A 193 16.74 -8.08 3.75
CA LYS A 193 18.13 -8.03 3.28
C LYS A 193 19.07 -7.42 4.31
N GLU A 194 18.67 -6.32 4.95
CA GLU A 194 19.46 -5.67 6.00
C GLU A 194 19.65 -6.61 7.20
N SER A 195 18.57 -7.28 7.61
CA SER A 195 18.59 -8.25 8.72
C SER A 195 19.47 -9.45 8.39
N GLU A 196 19.38 -9.99 7.19
CA GLU A 196 20.21 -11.10 6.71
C GLU A 196 21.69 -10.71 6.68
N GLN A 197 22.03 -9.55 6.13
CA GLN A 197 23.41 -9.04 6.11
C GLN A 197 23.97 -8.89 7.53
N THR A 198 23.16 -8.36 8.45
CA THR A 198 23.53 -8.22 9.86
C THR A 198 23.79 -9.60 10.46
N ARG A 199 22.91 -10.57 10.27
CA ARG A 199 23.05 -11.95 10.73
C ARG A 199 24.31 -12.60 10.15
N CYS A 200 24.54 -12.44 8.85
CA CYS A 200 25.71 -13.02 8.17
C CYS A 200 27.03 -12.32 8.53
N SER A 201 27.01 -11.08 9.02
CA SER A 201 28.22 -10.40 9.48
C SER A 201 28.90 -11.11 10.68
N PHE A 202 28.14 -11.83 11.47
CA PHE A 202 28.63 -12.61 12.63
C PHE A 202 29.07 -14.04 12.26
N VAL A 203 28.92 -14.46 10.99
CA VAL A 203 29.32 -15.77 10.49
C VAL A 203 30.69 -15.68 9.84
N ASP A 204 31.54 -16.70 10.08
CA ASP A 204 32.86 -16.76 9.50
C ASP A 204 32.84 -16.61 7.98
N PRO A 205 33.70 -15.78 7.35
CA PRO A 205 33.70 -15.54 5.92
C PRO A 205 33.77 -16.79 5.05
N GLU A 206 34.47 -17.84 5.51
CA GLU A 206 34.58 -19.11 4.78
C GLU A 206 33.31 -19.97 4.85
N ALA A 207 32.44 -19.72 5.81
CA ALA A 207 31.16 -20.43 6.00
C ALA A 207 29.95 -19.71 5.40
N ARG A 208 30.16 -18.53 4.82
CA ARG A 208 29.07 -17.75 4.19
C ARG A 208 28.61 -18.43 2.91
N ARG A 209 27.29 -18.60 2.78
CA ARG A 209 26.69 -19.04 1.50
C ARG A 209 26.83 -17.92 0.46
N SER A 210 27.03 -18.32 -0.79
CA SER A 210 27.03 -17.40 -1.94
C SER A 210 25.63 -16.83 -2.21
N ASP A 211 24.58 -17.58 -1.87
CA ASP A 211 23.21 -17.25 -2.17
C ASP A 211 22.48 -16.75 -0.92
N ILE A 212 21.72 -15.69 -1.06
CA ILE A 212 20.94 -15.08 0.02
C ILE A 212 19.73 -15.97 0.30
N LEU A 213 19.67 -16.55 1.49
CA LEU A 213 18.55 -17.33 1.99
C LEU A 213 17.92 -16.64 3.21
N PHE A 214 16.70 -16.16 3.04
CA PHE A 214 15.94 -15.56 4.13
C PHE A 214 15.37 -16.62 5.08
N LEU A 215 15.55 -16.36 6.37
CA LEU A 215 14.99 -17.12 7.49
C LEU A 215 13.83 -16.30 8.13
N PRO A 216 12.96 -16.93 8.93
CA PRO A 216 11.86 -16.24 9.60
C PRO A 216 12.29 -15.00 10.39
N GLN A 217 13.43 -15.06 11.05
CA GLN A 217 13.99 -13.97 11.85
C GLN A 217 14.47 -12.77 11.05
N ASP A 218 14.72 -12.94 9.73
CA ASP A 218 15.13 -11.84 8.87
C ASP A 218 13.94 -10.95 8.54
N PHE A 219 12.70 -11.48 8.58
CA PHE A 219 11.46 -10.72 8.43
C PHE A 219 10.91 -10.19 9.77
N ASP A 220 10.97 -10.98 10.84
CA ASP A 220 10.55 -10.59 12.19
C ASP A 220 11.46 -11.24 13.22
N GLU A 221 12.29 -10.47 13.91
CA GLU A 221 13.17 -10.96 14.97
C GLU A 221 12.43 -11.73 16.07
N ASN A 222 11.17 -11.39 16.23
CA ASN A 222 10.30 -11.99 17.23
C ASN A 222 9.22 -12.90 16.62
N PHE A 223 9.48 -13.52 15.46
CA PHE A 223 8.53 -14.40 14.75
C PHE A 223 7.95 -15.52 15.63
N ASN A 224 8.69 -15.97 16.62
CA ASN A 224 8.28 -17.02 17.55
C ASN A 224 7.75 -16.49 18.89
N ARG A 225 7.23 -15.22 18.91
CA ARG A 225 6.63 -14.61 20.11
C ARG A 225 5.60 -15.50 20.78
N ALA A 226 4.79 -16.20 19.98
CA ALA A 226 3.73 -17.07 20.50
C ALA A 226 4.28 -18.27 21.29
N THR A 227 5.43 -18.81 20.90
CA THR A 227 6.11 -19.90 21.62
C THR A 227 6.90 -19.39 22.81
N LYS A 228 7.51 -18.21 22.70
CA LYS A 228 8.23 -17.56 23.79
C LYS A 228 7.29 -16.94 24.83
N SER A 229 6.06 -16.56 24.46
CA SER A 229 5.14 -15.83 25.32
C SER A 229 4.57 -16.70 26.46
N ALA A 230 4.51 -18.01 26.32
CA ALA A 230 4.06 -18.89 27.40
C ALA A 230 4.98 -18.81 28.64
N ASP A 231 6.30 -18.65 28.40
CA ASP A 231 7.30 -18.47 29.47
C ASP A 231 7.55 -17.00 29.83
N SER A 232 7.09 -16.08 29.00
CA SER A 232 7.46 -14.67 29.06
C SER A 232 6.67 -13.89 30.10
N CYS A 233 5.37 -14.19 30.30
CA CYS A 233 4.54 -13.40 31.19
C CYS A 233 5.10 -13.38 32.62
N ARG A 234 5.43 -14.53 33.18
CA ARG A 234 6.02 -14.61 34.54
C ARG A 234 7.40 -13.97 34.62
N LYS A 235 8.23 -14.09 33.57
CA LYS A 235 9.56 -13.47 33.53
C LYS A 235 9.47 -11.95 33.47
N LEU A 236 8.52 -11.41 32.70
CA LEU A 236 8.28 -9.96 32.60
C LEU A 236 7.82 -9.33 33.91
N PHE A 237 7.10 -10.10 34.73
CA PHE A 237 6.59 -9.66 36.04
C PHE A 237 7.42 -10.20 37.23
N ALA A 238 8.55 -10.84 36.97
CA ALA A 238 9.36 -11.46 38.05
C ALA A 238 9.85 -10.45 39.09
N ASP A 239 10.12 -9.22 38.69
CA ASP A 239 10.61 -8.14 39.55
C ASP A 239 9.46 -7.31 40.18
N ILE A 240 8.17 -7.70 39.94
CA ILE A 240 7.00 -6.96 40.42
C ILE A 240 6.27 -7.77 41.49
N VAL A 241 6.23 -7.25 42.70
CA VAL A 241 5.57 -7.92 43.84
C VAL A 241 4.05 -7.63 43.84
N GLY A 242 3.24 -8.67 44.01
CA GLY A 242 1.79 -8.55 44.23
C GLY A 242 0.97 -8.45 42.95
N CYS A 243 1.47 -9.00 41.83
CA CYS A 243 0.77 -9.03 40.54
C CYS A 243 0.30 -10.44 40.13
N GLU A 244 0.24 -11.40 41.05
CA GLU A 244 -0.11 -12.81 40.77
C GLU A 244 -1.49 -12.96 40.13
N GLU A 245 -2.47 -12.16 40.57
CA GLU A 245 -3.82 -12.18 40.02
C GLU A 245 -3.87 -11.63 38.58
N LEU A 246 -3.11 -10.55 38.32
CA LEU A 246 -2.95 -9.98 36.98
C LEU A 246 -2.26 -10.97 36.04
N ILE A 247 -1.16 -11.58 36.49
CA ILE A 247 -0.42 -12.60 35.72
C ILE A 247 -1.35 -13.76 35.38
N GLY A 248 -2.15 -14.25 36.33
CA GLY A 248 -3.11 -15.31 36.10
C GLY A 248 -4.19 -14.95 35.06
N GLN A 249 -4.65 -13.71 35.05
CA GLN A 249 -5.59 -13.23 34.04
C GLN A 249 -4.93 -13.13 32.64
N LEU A 250 -3.72 -12.60 32.55
CA LEU A 250 -2.97 -12.52 31.29
C LEU A 250 -2.66 -13.92 30.73
N GLU A 251 -2.24 -14.86 31.55
CA GLU A 251 -2.03 -16.26 31.16
C GLU A 251 -3.34 -16.93 30.67
N LYS A 252 -4.47 -16.57 31.26
CA LYS A 252 -5.78 -17.05 30.80
C LYS A 252 -6.08 -16.52 29.39
N TYR A 253 -5.85 -15.24 29.13
CA TYR A 253 -6.03 -14.67 27.80
C TYR A 253 -5.09 -15.30 26.78
N GLN A 254 -3.83 -15.52 27.10
CA GLN A 254 -2.87 -16.23 26.24
C GLN A 254 -3.38 -17.63 25.85
N ARG A 255 -3.92 -18.39 26.82
CA ARG A 255 -4.53 -19.70 26.54
C ARG A 255 -5.76 -19.61 25.64
N ILE A 256 -6.60 -18.59 25.83
CA ILE A 256 -7.75 -18.35 24.96
C ILE A 256 -7.28 -18.06 23.52
N VAL A 257 -6.26 -17.20 23.34
CA VAL A 257 -5.68 -16.90 22.01
C VAL A 257 -5.18 -18.18 21.35
N ALA A 258 -4.36 -18.96 22.06
CA ALA A 258 -3.78 -20.20 21.54
C ALA A 258 -4.87 -21.19 21.10
N ASN A 259 -5.89 -21.40 21.93
CA ASN A 259 -6.99 -22.31 21.64
C ASN A 259 -7.88 -21.83 20.48
N THR A 260 -8.12 -20.52 20.39
CA THR A 260 -8.95 -19.93 19.32
C THR A 260 -8.24 -19.98 17.96
N ARG A 261 -6.94 -19.69 17.96
CA ARG A 261 -6.08 -19.85 16.75
C ARG A 261 -5.99 -21.30 16.30
N ALA A 262 -5.84 -22.24 17.23
CA ALA A 262 -5.86 -23.68 16.90
C ALA A 262 -7.17 -24.11 16.23
N ARG A 263 -8.28 -23.45 16.54
CA ARG A 263 -9.60 -23.67 15.93
C ARG A 263 -9.84 -22.83 14.67
N LYS A 264 -8.82 -22.13 14.16
CA LYS A 264 -8.91 -21.21 13.00
C LYS A 264 -10.00 -20.14 13.14
N ARG A 265 -10.22 -19.65 14.36
CA ARG A 265 -11.16 -18.55 14.67
C ARG A 265 -10.38 -17.30 15.08
N ASP A 266 -11.01 -16.12 14.91
CA ASP A 266 -10.41 -14.86 15.34
C ASP A 266 -10.40 -14.75 16.86
N PRO A 267 -9.24 -14.61 17.51
CA PRO A 267 -9.17 -14.41 18.97
C PRO A 267 -9.79 -13.10 19.44
N ARG A 268 -9.93 -12.11 18.56
CA ARG A 268 -10.44 -10.77 18.88
C ARG A 268 -11.87 -10.78 19.43
N GLU A 269 -12.67 -11.78 19.03
CA GLU A 269 -14.03 -11.94 19.52
C GLU A 269 -14.10 -12.38 21.01
N HIS A 270 -12.99 -12.88 21.57
CA HIS A 270 -12.98 -13.55 22.87
C HIS A 270 -12.09 -12.87 23.92
N ILE A 271 -11.41 -11.77 23.56
CA ILE A 271 -10.50 -11.05 24.44
C ILE A 271 -10.88 -9.57 24.48
N PRO A 272 -10.97 -8.96 25.68
CA PRO A 272 -11.15 -7.52 25.77
C PRO A 272 -9.85 -6.81 25.30
N PHE A 273 -10.00 -5.75 24.51
CA PHE A 273 -8.88 -4.90 24.07
C PHE A 273 -8.68 -3.68 24.99
N ASN A 274 -9.65 -3.39 25.86
CA ASN A 274 -9.62 -2.24 26.74
C ASN A 274 -9.53 -2.72 28.18
N PHE A 275 -8.50 -2.28 28.91
CA PHE A 275 -8.27 -2.63 30.30
C PHE A 275 -8.25 -1.38 31.14
N ILE A 276 -8.84 -1.46 32.36
CA ILE A 276 -8.77 -0.42 33.37
C ILE A 276 -7.94 -0.95 34.53
N PHE A 277 -6.82 -0.29 34.82
CA PHE A 277 -6.01 -0.56 36.00
C PHE A 277 -6.39 0.40 37.13
N LYS A 278 -6.78 -0.13 38.29
CA LYS A 278 -7.08 0.65 39.48
C LYS A 278 -6.11 0.23 40.59
N GLY A 279 -5.58 1.21 41.30
CA GLY A 279 -4.69 0.96 42.41
C GLY A 279 -4.57 2.17 43.32
N PRO A 280 -4.17 2.00 44.60
CA PRO A 280 -3.92 3.07 45.54
C PRO A 280 -2.66 3.90 45.09
N PRO A 281 -2.56 5.14 45.54
CA PRO A 281 -1.37 5.97 45.29
C PRO A 281 -0.10 5.25 45.79
N GLY A 282 0.98 5.29 45.00
CA GLY A 282 2.27 4.63 45.32
C GLY A 282 2.44 3.24 44.71
N ARG A 283 1.37 2.60 44.18
CA ARG A 283 1.51 1.46 43.24
C ARG A 283 1.43 2.02 41.83
N SER A 284 2.59 2.36 41.27
CA SER A 284 2.67 3.03 39.98
C SER A 284 2.24 2.12 38.84
N PRO A 285 1.15 2.44 38.10
CA PRO A 285 0.78 1.76 36.86
C PRO A 285 1.86 1.91 35.78
N TRP A 286 2.73 2.91 35.91
CA TRP A 286 3.83 3.20 34.96
C TRP A 286 4.90 2.12 34.89
N LEU A 287 5.04 1.27 35.92
CA LEU A 287 5.94 0.14 35.89
C LEU A 287 5.43 -1.00 34.98
N ILE A 288 4.12 -1.00 34.69
CA ILE A 288 3.46 -1.97 33.81
C ILE A 288 3.49 -1.52 32.35
N ILE A 289 3.57 -0.21 32.10
CA ILE A 289 3.54 0.39 30.74
C ILE A 289 4.90 0.30 30.01
N ARG A 290 5.96 -0.16 30.66
CA ARG A 290 7.22 -0.51 29.96
C ARG A 290 7.12 -1.78 29.09
N LEU A 291 5.90 -2.21 28.78
CA LEU A 291 5.58 -3.30 27.87
C LEU A 291 5.44 -2.86 26.39
N ASP A 292 5.95 -1.67 26.03
CA ASP A 292 5.89 -1.12 24.68
C ASP A 292 6.74 -1.87 23.63
N HIS A 293 7.23 -3.05 23.95
CA HIS A 293 7.97 -3.91 23.03
C HIS A 293 7.56 -5.39 23.14
N ILE A 294 6.23 -5.64 23.19
CA ILE A 294 5.73 -7.02 23.03
C ILE A 294 4.93 -7.13 21.74
#